data_3cb211edfd9a2d20c053d8763c873c1e
#
_entry.id   3cb211edfd9a2d20c053d8763c873c1e
#
_cell.length_a   1.000
_cell.length_b   1.000
_cell.length_c   1.000
_cell.angle_alpha   90.00
_cell.angle_beta   90.00
_cell.angle_gamma   90.00
#
_symmetry.space_group_name_H-M   'P 1'
#
loop_
_entity.id
_entity.type
_entity.pdbx_description
1 polymer ?
#
loop_
_entity_poly.entity_id
_entity_poly.type
_entity_poly.pdbx_seq_one_letter_code
_entity_poly.pdbx_strand_id
1 'polypeptide(L)'
;MDGMILLNRVICTNANCISVSHARRFGKSHAAGMIDAYYSRGCDSSELFADSEIAAKDSYAVHLNKYNVIHIDVSSFWDAYKDNVIEKIQEYIYDELKQVYGDQIDYTKMISAVLMSVYNISGIPFVIIIDEWDCVIRNSGNKTLVHRDRKS
;
A
#
# COMPACT_ATOMS: atom_id res chain seq x y z
N MET A 1 18.18 -0.12 3.64
CA MET A 1 17.95 -1.60 3.63
C MET A 1 17.58 -2.18 4.99
N ASP A 2 18.02 -1.61 6.08
CA ASP A 2 17.65 -2.03 7.44
C ASP A 2 16.13 -2.05 7.68
N GLY A 3 15.41 -1.15 7.04
CA GLY A 3 13.95 -1.09 7.11
C GLY A 3 13.24 -2.36 6.62
N MET A 4 13.71 -3.00 5.56
CA MET A 4 13.10 -4.25 5.08
C MET A 4 13.37 -5.44 6.00
N ILE A 5 14.55 -5.48 6.63
CA ILE A 5 14.85 -6.49 7.65
C ILE A 5 13.90 -6.35 8.83
N LEU A 6 13.60 -5.12 9.24
CA LEU A 6 12.63 -4.84 10.28
C LEU A 6 11.21 -5.23 9.85
N LEU A 7 10.80 -4.89 8.63
CA LEU A 7 9.50 -5.25 8.07
C LEU A 7 9.29 -6.76 8.05
N ASN A 8 10.29 -7.53 7.64
CA ASN A 8 10.20 -9.00 7.63
C ASN A 8 9.98 -9.61 9.02
N ARG A 9 10.34 -8.92 10.09
CA ARG A 9 10.10 -9.39 11.48
C ARG A 9 8.67 -9.19 11.95
N VAL A 10 7.96 -8.21 11.40
CA VAL A 10 6.63 -7.81 11.86
C VAL A 10 5.52 -8.20 10.90
N ILE A 11 5.84 -8.43 9.62
CA ILE A 11 4.85 -8.87 8.63
C ILE A 11 4.25 -10.22 9.05
N CYS A 12 2.95 -10.38 8.84
CA CYS A 12 2.18 -11.54 9.31
C CYS A 12 2.13 -11.72 10.84
N THR A 13 2.43 -10.70 11.62
CA THR A 13 2.26 -10.66 13.08
C THR A 13 1.14 -9.70 13.48
N ASN A 14 0.81 -9.64 14.77
CA ASN A 14 -0.17 -8.66 15.28
C ASN A 14 0.34 -7.21 15.23
N ALA A 15 1.65 -6.99 15.04
CA ALA A 15 2.29 -5.68 14.89
C ALA A 15 2.49 -5.29 13.41
N ASN A 16 1.58 -5.66 12.53
CA ASN A 16 1.69 -5.53 11.08
C ASN A 16 1.28 -4.16 10.52
N CYS A 17 0.80 -3.24 11.34
CA CYS A 17 0.55 -1.86 10.93
C CYS A 17 1.76 -0.99 11.22
N ILE A 18 2.47 -0.58 10.17
CA ILE A 18 3.72 0.19 10.30
C ILE A 18 3.53 1.55 9.66
N SER A 19 3.79 2.59 10.43
CA SER A 19 3.85 3.96 9.93
C SER A 19 5.30 4.42 9.83
N VAL A 20 5.68 4.88 8.64
CA VAL A 20 7.01 5.44 8.38
C VAL A 20 6.88 6.96 8.25
N SER A 21 7.46 7.68 9.20
CA SER A 21 7.48 9.13 9.20
C SER A 21 8.88 9.63 8.82
N HIS A 22 8.97 10.31 7.68
CA HIS A 22 10.18 11.00 7.23
C HIS A 22 9.84 12.40 6.74
N ALA A 23 10.80 13.32 6.83
CA ALA A 23 10.67 14.64 6.21
C ALA A 23 10.47 14.49 4.69
N ARG A 24 9.68 15.39 4.10
CA ARG A 24 9.45 15.44 2.65
C ARG A 24 10.78 15.45 1.89
N ARG A 25 10.83 14.78 0.74
CA ARG A 25 11.96 14.69 -0.19
C ARG A 25 13.11 13.77 0.22
N PHE A 26 12.94 12.90 1.23
CA PHE A 26 13.97 11.92 1.63
C PHE A 26 13.72 10.51 1.06
N GLY A 27 13.22 10.38 -0.17
CA GLY A 27 13.12 9.10 -0.85
C GLY A 27 12.02 8.16 -0.36
N LYS A 28 10.94 8.66 0.28
CA LYS A 28 9.82 7.83 0.75
C LYS A 28 9.16 7.03 -0.37
N SER A 29 8.84 7.67 -1.48
CA SER A 29 8.21 7.00 -2.63
C SER A 29 9.16 5.99 -3.27
N HIS A 30 10.48 6.24 -3.27
CA HIS A 30 11.47 5.26 -3.70
C HIS A 30 11.49 4.06 -2.74
N ALA A 31 11.46 4.29 -1.43
CA ALA A 31 11.38 3.23 -0.44
C ALA A 31 10.08 2.41 -0.56
N ALA A 32 8.94 3.06 -0.79
CA ALA A 32 7.66 2.40 -1.06
C ALA A 32 7.72 1.51 -2.31
N GLY A 33 8.32 1.99 -3.41
CA GLY A 33 8.55 1.20 -4.62
C GLY A 33 9.48 0.01 -4.41
N MET A 34 10.50 0.15 -3.57
CA MET A 34 11.40 -0.97 -3.21
C MET A 34 10.67 -2.03 -2.36
N ILE A 35 9.81 -1.62 -1.44
CA ILE A 35 8.96 -2.52 -0.64
C ILE A 35 7.98 -3.27 -1.54
N ASP A 36 7.34 -2.58 -2.47
CA ASP A 36 6.46 -3.17 -3.47
C ASP A 36 7.20 -4.23 -4.30
N ALA A 37 8.34 -3.87 -4.88
CA ALA A 37 9.17 -4.79 -5.66
C ALA A 37 9.62 -6.02 -4.86
N TYR A 38 9.94 -5.84 -3.58
CA TYR A 38 10.40 -6.94 -2.72
C TYR A 38 9.29 -7.94 -2.40
N TYR A 39 8.12 -7.46 -2.02
CA TYR A 39 7.03 -8.33 -1.57
C TYR A 39 6.13 -8.84 -2.70
N SER A 40 6.02 -8.10 -3.82
CA SER A 40 5.08 -8.43 -4.89
C SER A 40 5.39 -9.75 -5.58
N ARG A 41 4.41 -10.65 -5.60
CA ARG A 41 4.49 -11.91 -6.33
C ARG A 41 4.32 -11.74 -7.85
N GLY A 42 3.92 -10.56 -8.31
CA GLY A 42 3.69 -10.26 -9.72
C GLY A 42 4.96 -10.10 -10.55
N CYS A 43 6.12 -10.03 -9.90
CA CYS A 43 7.42 -9.88 -10.56
C CYS A 43 8.48 -10.73 -9.87
N ASP A 44 9.57 -10.99 -10.59
CA ASP A 44 10.80 -11.55 -10.02
C ASP A 44 11.81 -10.43 -9.83
N SER A 45 12.00 -10.01 -8.59
CA SER A 45 12.94 -8.95 -8.20
C SER A 45 14.21 -9.49 -7.54
N SER A 46 14.47 -10.78 -7.62
CA SER A 46 15.60 -11.42 -6.95
C SER A 46 16.96 -10.81 -7.34
N GLU A 47 17.16 -10.46 -8.62
CA GLU A 47 18.37 -9.79 -9.08
C GLU A 47 18.55 -8.39 -8.49
N LEU A 48 17.45 -7.65 -8.29
CA LEU A 48 17.48 -6.31 -7.71
C LEU A 48 18.01 -6.30 -6.27
N PHE A 49 17.75 -7.36 -5.54
CA PHE A 49 18.11 -7.49 -4.12
C PHE A 49 19.31 -8.42 -3.86
N ALA A 50 19.87 -9.07 -4.88
CA ALA A 50 20.92 -10.09 -4.73
C ALA A 50 22.14 -9.58 -3.95
N ASP A 51 22.58 -8.35 -4.20
CA ASP A 51 23.74 -7.73 -3.54
C ASP A 51 23.37 -6.93 -2.28
N SER A 52 22.12 -7.03 -1.84
CA SER A 52 21.64 -6.26 -0.68
C SER A 52 21.87 -7.02 0.63
N GLU A 53 21.96 -6.27 1.73
CA GLU A 53 22.15 -6.85 3.07
C GLU A 53 21.02 -7.82 3.47
N ILE A 54 19.78 -7.58 2.97
CA ILE A 54 18.64 -8.44 3.25
C ILE A 54 18.79 -9.82 2.59
N ALA A 55 19.50 -9.94 1.47
CA ALA A 55 19.71 -11.21 0.79
C ALA A 55 20.48 -12.24 1.65
N ALA A 56 21.30 -11.75 2.57
CA ALA A 56 22.03 -12.59 3.51
C ALA A 56 21.19 -13.07 4.73
N LYS A 57 19.94 -12.66 4.84
CA LYS A 57 19.05 -13.03 5.96
C LYS A 57 18.18 -14.23 5.61
N ASP A 58 17.95 -15.12 6.58
CA ASP A 58 17.06 -16.29 6.42
C ASP A 58 15.63 -15.88 6.01
N SER A 59 15.17 -14.70 6.43
CA SER A 59 13.85 -14.16 6.06
C SER A 59 13.73 -13.76 4.58
N TYR A 60 14.83 -13.61 3.85
CA TYR A 60 14.82 -13.20 2.45
C TYR A 60 13.98 -14.14 1.58
N ALA A 61 14.33 -15.40 1.55
CA ALA A 61 13.63 -16.40 0.73
C ALA A 61 12.18 -16.65 1.19
N VAL A 62 11.88 -16.39 2.46
CA VAL A 62 10.53 -16.56 3.03
C VAL A 62 9.58 -15.48 2.52
N HIS A 63 10.06 -14.26 2.31
CA HIS A 63 9.21 -13.10 2.03
C HIS A 63 9.35 -12.52 0.62
N LEU A 64 10.48 -12.74 -0.07
CA LEU A 64 10.69 -12.19 -1.41
C LEU A 64 9.64 -12.71 -2.40
N ASN A 65 8.92 -11.77 -3.02
CA ASN A 65 7.92 -12.05 -4.05
C ASN A 65 6.81 -13.05 -3.62
N LYS A 66 6.34 -12.96 -2.39
CA LYS A 66 5.38 -13.92 -1.81
C LYS A 66 3.99 -13.36 -1.54
N TYR A 67 3.75 -12.07 -1.76
CA TYR A 67 2.54 -11.39 -1.33
C TYR A 67 1.74 -10.78 -2.49
N ASN A 68 0.43 -10.62 -2.26
CA ASN A 68 -0.38 -9.72 -3.06
C ASN A 68 -0.12 -8.29 -2.57
N VAL A 69 0.53 -7.45 -3.37
CA VAL A 69 0.83 -6.07 -2.99
C VAL A 69 -0.18 -5.12 -3.62
N ILE A 70 -0.74 -4.24 -2.80
CA ILE A 70 -1.54 -3.08 -3.24
C ILE A 70 -0.77 -1.83 -2.85
N HIS A 71 -0.29 -1.09 -3.84
CA HIS A 71 0.45 0.17 -3.63
C HIS A 71 -0.40 1.34 -4.10
N ILE A 72 -0.71 2.25 -3.18
CA ILE A 72 -1.59 3.39 -3.42
C ILE A 72 -0.83 4.67 -3.10
N ASP A 73 -0.63 5.52 -4.12
CA ASP A 73 -0.24 6.91 -3.95
C ASP A 73 -1.50 7.76 -3.83
N VAL A 74 -1.84 8.14 -2.59
CA VAL A 74 -3.07 8.89 -2.30
C VAL A 74 -3.04 10.28 -2.92
N SER A 75 -1.86 10.90 -3.12
CA SER A 75 -1.76 12.22 -3.72
C SER A 75 -2.24 12.25 -5.17
N SER A 76 -1.92 11.22 -5.93
CA SER A 76 -2.37 11.08 -7.32
C SER A 76 -3.90 10.98 -7.43
N PHE A 77 -4.52 10.22 -6.53
CA PHE A 77 -6.00 10.14 -6.46
C PHE A 77 -6.62 11.44 -5.97
N TRP A 78 -6.01 12.09 -4.99
CA TRP A 78 -6.47 13.38 -4.48
C TRP A 78 -6.45 14.46 -5.56
N ASP A 79 -5.41 14.55 -6.33
CA ASP A 79 -5.28 15.54 -7.41
C ASP A 79 -6.33 15.33 -8.50
N ALA A 80 -6.68 14.09 -8.80
CA ALA A 80 -7.67 13.75 -9.82
C ALA A 80 -9.13 13.88 -9.33
N TYR A 81 -9.44 13.48 -8.10
CA TYR A 81 -10.81 13.21 -7.65
C TYR A 81 -11.26 13.99 -6.42
N LYS A 82 -10.34 14.67 -5.71
CA LYS A 82 -10.65 15.51 -4.53
C LYS A 82 -11.52 14.79 -3.48
N ASP A 83 -12.76 15.22 -3.32
CA ASP A 83 -13.67 14.74 -2.25
C ASP A 83 -14.11 13.26 -2.43
N ASN A 84 -13.94 12.68 -3.61
CA ASN A 84 -14.32 11.28 -3.91
C ASN A 84 -13.12 10.32 -3.91
N VAL A 85 -12.02 10.71 -3.28
CA VAL A 85 -10.75 9.97 -3.34
C VAL A 85 -10.87 8.54 -2.81
N ILE A 86 -11.63 8.32 -1.74
CA ILE A 86 -11.77 7.01 -1.10
C ILE A 86 -12.54 6.04 -2.01
N GLU A 87 -13.66 6.50 -2.58
CA GLU A 87 -14.45 5.70 -3.52
C GLU A 87 -13.63 5.34 -4.76
N LYS A 88 -12.84 6.28 -5.26
CA LYS A 88 -11.99 6.04 -6.45
C LYS A 88 -10.82 5.10 -6.19
N ILE A 89 -10.23 5.14 -5.01
CA ILE A 89 -9.25 4.14 -4.59
C ILE A 89 -9.91 2.76 -4.50
N GLN A 90 -11.10 2.65 -3.93
CA GLN A 90 -11.81 1.39 -3.84
C GLN A 90 -12.18 0.84 -5.22
N GLU A 91 -12.70 1.67 -6.12
CA GLU A 91 -12.99 1.28 -7.52
C GLU A 91 -11.71 0.76 -8.21
N TYR A 92 -10.62 1.47 -8.07
CA TYR A 92 -9.32 1.06 -8.64
C TYR A 92 -8.90 -0.33 -8.14
N ILE A 93 -8.95 -0.56 -6.83
CA ILE A 93 -8.60 -1.87 -6.25
C ILE A 93 -9.53 -2.97 -6.78
N TYR A 94 -10.83 -2.70 -6.87
CA TYR A 94 -11.79 -3.68 -7.37
C TYR A 94 -11.56 -4.01 -8.84
N ASP A 95 -11.25 -3.03 -9.67
CA ASP A 95 -10.96 -3.24 -11.09
C ASP A 95 -9.70 -4.09 -11.30
N GLU A 96 -8.64 -3.84 -10.54
CA GLU A 96 -7.44 -4.67 -10.55
C GLU A 96 -7.74 -6.13 -10.12
N LEU A 97 -8.50 -6.31 -9.06
CA LEU A 97 -8.88 -7.64 -8.59
C LEU A 97 -9.79 -8.38 -9.58
N LYS A 98 -10.69 -7.67 -10.26
CA LYS A 98 -11.57 -8.26 -11.29
C LYS A 98 -10.79 -8.80 -12.48
N GLN A 99 -9.68 -8.16 -12.86
CA GLN A 99 -8.84 -8.65 -13.97
C GLN A 99 -8.24 -10.02 -13.65
N VAL A 100 -7.98 -10.31 -12.36
CA VAL A 100 -7.35 -11.57 -11.93
C VAL A 100 -8.38 -12.62 -11.51
N TYR A 101 -9.39 -12.22 -10.75
CA TYR A 101 -10.34 -13.16 -10.09
C TYR A 101 -11.72 -13.18 -10.74
N GLY A 102 -12.05 -12.24 -11.63
CA GLY A 102 -13.33 -12.19 -12.34
C GLY A 102 -14.52 -12.27 -11.38
N ASP A 103 -15.51 -13.10 -11.76
CA ASP A 103 -16.76 -13.26 -11.01
C ASP A 103 -16.65 -14.18 -9.77
N GLN A 104 -15.46 -14.65 -9.43
CA GLN A 104 -15.23 -15.47 -8.22
C GLN A 104 -15.40 -14.66 -6.92
N ILE A 105 -15.35 -13.34 -7.03
CA ILE A 105 -15.42 -12.39 -5.92
C ILE A 105 -16.66 -11.52 -6.04
N ASP A 106 -17.36 -11.32 -4.93
CA ASP A 106 -18.49 -10.40 -4.83
C ASP A 106 -18.01 -8.98 -4.48
N TYR A 107 -17.87 -8.14 -5.50
CA TYR A 107 -17.39 -6.74 -5.37
C TYR A 107 -18.47 -5.76 -4.89
N THR A 108 -19.67 -6.22 -4.57
CA THR A 108 -20.70 -5.36 -3.95
C THR A 108 -20.47 -5.18 -2.44
N LYS A 109 -19.59 -6.01 -1.86
CA LYS A 109 -19.23 -5.96 -0.45
C LYS A 109 -18.18 -4.87 -0.18
N MET A 110 -18.03 -4.53 1.11
CA MET A 110 -16.98 -3.62 1.55
C MET A 110 -15.58 -4.19 1.28
N ILE A 111 -14.61 -3.30 1.13
CA ILE A 111 -13.24 -3.65 0.72
C ILE A 111 -12.59 -4.74 1.60
N SER A 112 -12.79 -4.69 2.91
CA SER A 112 -12.23 -5.71 3.82
C SER A 112 -12.78 -7.10 3.54
N ALA A 113 -14.07 -7.23 3.20
CA ALA A 113 -14.69 -8.50 2.85
C ALA A 113 -14.22 -9.00 1.47
N VAL A 114 -14.01 -8.10 0.52
CA VAL A 114 -13.46 -8.42 -0.80
C VAL A 114 -12.02 -8.95 -0.67
N LEU A 115 -11.16 -8.25 0.07
CA LEU A 115 -9.78 -8.68 0.31
C LEU A 115 -9.70 -10.03 1.05
N MET A 116 -10.59 -10.25 2.02
CA MET A 116 -10.68 -11.53 2.73
C MET A 116 -11.11 -12.67 1.78
N SER A 117 -12.05 -12.40 0.87
CA SER A 117 -12.47 -13.38 -0.14
C SER A 117 -11.33 -13.76 -1.07
N VAL A 118 -10.53 -12.79 -1.51
CA VAL A 118 -9.33 -13.03 -2.31
C VAL A 118 -8.31 -13.86 -1.54
N TYR A 119 -8.07 -13.53 -0.28
CA TYR A 119 -7.17 -14.31 0.57
C TYR A 119 -7.65 -15.76 0.74
N ASN A 120 -8.94 -15.97 0.95
CA ASN A 120 -9.51 -17.33 1.10
C ASN A 120 -9.35 -18.18 -0.17
N ILE A 121 -9.42 -17.56 -1.35
CA ILE A 121 -9.25 -18.25 -2.64
C ILE A 121 -7.76 -18.51 -2.93
N SER A 122 -6.91 -17.51 -2.74
CA SER A 122 -5.51 -17.55 -3.13
C SER A 122 -4.58 -18.16 -2.07
N GLY A 123 -4.94 -18.08 -0.80
CA GLY A 123 -4.08 -18.40 0.33
C GLY A 123 -2.90 -17.43 0.50
N ILE A 124 -2.87 -16.33 -0.25
CA ILE A 124 -1.75 -15.38 -0.29
C ILE A 124 -2.15 -14.10 0.44
N PRO A 125 -1.43 -13.70 1.50
CA PRO A 125 -1.72 -12.49 2.23
C PRO A 125 -1.43 -11.24 1.42
N PHE A 126 -2.08 -10.14 1.82
CA PHE A 126 -1.86 -8.81 1.24
C PHE A 126 -0.80 -8.03 2.00
N VAL A 127 -0.01 -7.26 1.27
CA VAL A 127 0.77 -6.11 1.76
C VAL A 127 0.17 -4.87 1.13
N ILE A 128 -0.30 -3.93 1.96
CA ILE A 128 -0.91 -2.69 1.51
C ILE A 128 0.04 -1.55 1.85
N ILE A 129 0.50 -0.86 0.81
CA ILE A 129 1.40 0.31 0.91
C ILE A 129 0.57 1.54 0.59
N ILE A 130 0.47 2.45 1.54
CA ILE A 130 -0.25 3.72 1.37
C ILE A 130 0.77 4.84 1.47
N ASP A 131 1.07 5.46 0.33
CA ASP A 131 2.00 6.58 0.23
C ASP A 131 1.25 7.92 0.12
N GLU A 132 1.86 8.99 0.62
CA GLU A 132 1.34 10.37 0.59
C GLU A 132 -0.08 10.53 1.18
N TRP A 133 -0.46 9.67 2.14
CA TRP A 133 -1.78 9.69 2.77
C TRP A 133 -2.12 11.00 3.50
N ASP A 134 -1.10 11.73 3.94
CA ASP A 134 -1.23 13.00 4.66
C ASP A 134 -1.71 14.16 3.76
N CYS A 135 -1.71 14.00 2.43
CA CYS A 135 -2.23 14.99 1.50
C CYS A 135 -3.71 15.31 1.76
N VAL A 136 -4.51 14.32 2.18
CA VAL A 136 -5.92 14.50 2.52
C VAL A 136 -6.06 15.42 3.73
N ILE A 137 -5.29 15.18 4.80
CA ILE A 137 -5.33 15.99 6.03
C ILE A 137 -4.85 17.42 5.76
N ARG A 138 -3.74 17.57 5.05
CA ARG A 138 -3.17 18.88 4.72
C ARG A 138 -4.15 19.76 3.93
N ASN A 139 -4.87 19.17 2.99
CA ASN A 139 -5.80 19.90 2.13
C ASN A 139 -7.18 20.10 2.78
N SER A 140 -7.61 19.21 3.67
CA SER A 140 -8.84 19.37 4.46
C SER A 140 -8.72 20.47 5.51
N GLY A 141 -7.56 20.66 6.12
CA GLY A 141 -7.27 21.73 7.09
C GLY A 141 -7.41 23.14 6.50
N ASN A 142 -7.06 23.34 5.24
CA ASN A 142 -7.22 24.61 4.56
C ASN A 142 -8.68 25.02 4.34
N LYS A 143 -9.61 24.07 4.18
CA LYS A 143 -11.07 24.37 4.06
C LYS A 143 -11.64 24.91 5.37
N THR A 144 -11.14 24.49 6.52
CA THR A 144 -11.63 24.95 7.84
C THR A 144 -11.15 26.37 8.16
N LEU A 145 -9.97 26.76 7.72
CA LEU A 145 -9.40 28.11 7.93
C LEU A 145 -10.13 29.16 7.05
N VAL A 146 -10.46 28.82 5.80
CA VAL A 146 -11.17 29.75 4.89
C VAL A 146 -12.61 30.04 5.37
N HIS A 147 -13.26 29.12 6.10
CA HIS A 147 -14.57 29.38 6.68
C HIS A 147 -14.54 30.24 7.95
N ARG A 148 -13.40 30.34 8.66
CA ARG A 148 -13.26 31.22 9.84
C ARG A 148 -13.10 32.69 9.48
N ASP A 149 -12.46 32.98 8.35
CA ASP A 149 -12.21 34.39 7.92
C ASP A 149 -13.41 35.05 7.25
N ARG A 150 -14.50 34.32 6.97
CA ARG A 150 -15.75 34.87 6.38
C ARG A 150 -16.83 35.23 7.42
N LYS A 151 -16.55 35.12 8.71
CA LYS A 151 -17.51 35.46 9.80
C LYS A 151 -16.99 36.57 10.72
N SER A 152 -16.10 37.37 10.25
CA SER A 152 -15.70 38.62 10.90
C SER A 152 -16.10 39.84 10.09
#